data_9ddc9c2b32a3253a47cb454e37ff0730
#
_entry.id   9ddc9c2b32a3253a47cb454e37ff0730
#
_cell.length_a   1.000
_cell.length_b   1.000
_cell.length_c   1.000
_cell.angle_alpha   90.00
_cell.angle_beta   90.00
_cell.angle_gamma   90.00
#
_symmetry.space_group_name_H-M   'P 1'
#
loop_
_entity.id
_entity.type
_entity.pdbx_description
1 polymer ?
#
loop_
_entity_poly.entity_id
_entity_poly.type
_entity_poly.pdbx_seq_one_letter_code
_entity_poly.pdbx_strand_id
1 'polypeptide(L)'
;MIYLDYSANTPVDARVLEQFCAVERRCIGNANSHHQAGSAAKAEIDAATIKIASLLGVQPAEIIYTSGASEANNFALKGLARLSRHAGMHIISTPLEHSSVSGTLTALQEQGYEIDLLDVKQDGTVDLEHLKDLLRPDTICVAVTLVDSELGVVQPVQEIAAILKAYPHCHLHVDATQAVGKIPVSFEGVDTMSLTAHKFYGLNGIGLLVKRRNLALEPLIHGGESTTIYRSGTPTVALASSLACALDLAVTDLPGRVGHVAKLNAELRAALSTYPLVRINSPEHAIPHVLNLSVRNVKGTVFQRELDAKGVCVSVKSACSSDGLPSRAVFAVSRDRRNALSSWRISLSHLTTEDEIKAFLQAFDVCYRELTAVH
;
A
#
# COMPACT_ATOMS: atom_id res chain seq x y z
N MET A 1 -20.07 16.18 -4.52
CA MET A 1 -18.68 15.89 -4.07
C MET A 1 -18.10 14.88 -5.06
N ILE A 2 -16.94 15.16 -5.63
CA ILE A 2 -16.24 14.28 -6.54
C ILE A 2 -15.07 13.68 -5.76
N TYR A 3 -15.07 12.36 -5.55
CA TYR A 3 -14.05 11.69 -4.76
C TYR A 3 -13.02 11.01 -5.64
N LEU A 4 -11.81 11.59 -5.71
CA LEU A 4 -10.68 11.09 -6.50
C LEU A 4 -9.44 10.82 -5.62
N ASP A 5 -9.68 10.33 -4.39
CA ASP A 5 -8.64 10.00 -3.43
C ASP A 5 -8.70 8.54 -2.91
N TYR A 6 -9.03 7.61 -3.81
CA TYR A 6 -9.17 6.18 -3.51
C TYR A 6 -7.87 5.50 -3.05
N SER A 7 -6.71 6.08 -3.30
CA SER A 7 -5.45 5.60 -2.74
C SER A 7 -5.28 5.93 -1.26
N ALA A 8 -5.98 6.96 -0.74
CA ALA A 8 -6.00 7.27 0.69
C ALA A 8 -6.97 6.35 1.44
N ASN A 9 -8.20 6.21 0.96
CA ASN A 9 -9.21 5.33 1.54
C ASN A 9 -10.26 4.97 0.47
N THR A 10 -10.81 3.75 0.54
CA THR A 10 -11.94 3.35 -0.30
C THR A 10 -13.23 3.29 0.53
N PRO A 11 -14.41 3.57 -0.04
CA PRO A 11 -15.66 3.28 0.65
C PRO A 11 -15.78 1.77 0.87
N VAL A 12 -16.41 1.37 1.95
CA VAL A 12 -16.67 -0.05 2.22
C VAL A 12 -17.71 -0.57 1.23
N ASP A 13 -17.46 -1.74 0.60
CA ASP A 13 -18.47 -2.44 -0.20
C ASP A 13 -19.63 -2.91 0.71
N ALA A 14 -20.87 -2.72 0.27
CA ALA A 14 -22.06 -3.07 1.05
C ALA A 14 -22.04 -4.55 1.48
N ARG A 15 -21.61 -5.46 0.59
CA ARG A 15 -21.51 -6.91 0.88
C ARG A 15 -20.48 -7.20 1.97
N VAL A 16 -19.39 -6.44 2.04
CA VAL A 16 -18.36 -6.56 3.09
C VAL A 16 -18.92 -6.10 4.43
N LEU A 17 -19.68 -5.00 4.43
CA LEU A 17 -20.34 -4.51 5.65
C LEU A 17 -21.41 -5.46 6.15
N GLU A 18 -22.22 -6.03 5.23
CA GLU A 18 -23.24 -7.06 5.55
C GLU A 18 -22.57 -8.31 6.15
N GLN A 19 -21.47 -8.80 5.54
CA GLN A 19 -20.71 -9.94 6.06
C GLN A 19 -20.19 -9.66 7.49
N PHE A 20 -19.61 -8.49 7.72
CA PHE A 20 -19.17 -8.07 9.04
C PHE A 20 -20.31 -8.11 10.04
N CYS A 21 -21.43 -7.44 9.75
CA CYS A 21 -22.59 -7.36 10.63
C CYS A 21 -23.21 -8.75 10.92
N ALA A 22 -23.27 -9.61 9.92
CA ALA A 22 -23.80 -10.97 10.07
C ALA A 22 -22.95 -11.82 11.00
N VAL A 23 -21.62 -11.77 10.82
CA VAL A 23 -20.68 -12.53 11.66
C VAL A 23 -20.66 -11.99 13.08
N GLU A 24 -20.59 -10.66 13.27
CA GLU A 24 -20.58 -10.02 14.59
C GLU A 24 -21.81 -10.39 15.43
N ARG A 25 -23.00 -10.50 14.79
CA ARG A 25 -24.23 -10.89 15.48
C ARG A 25 -24.29 -12.36 15.87
N ARG A 26 -23.70 -13.28 15.06
CA ARG A 26 -23.79 -14.72 15.31
C ARG A 26 -22.61 -15.28 16.09
N CYS A 27 -21.41 -14.69 16.00
CA CYS A 27 -20.19 -15.18 16.62
C CYS A 27 -19.86 -14.38 17.90
N ILE A 28 -20.67 -14.52 18.94
CA ILE A 28 -20.51 -13.82 20.23
C ILE A 28 -19.40 -14.41 21.11
N GLY A 29 -18.89 -15.59 20.79
CA GLY A 29 -17.87 -16.31 21.55
C GLY A 29 -16.46 -15.86 21.24
N ASN A 30 -15.57 -15.91 22.22
CA ASN A 30 -14.13 -15.78 21.98
C ASN A 30 -13.62 -17.07 21.31
N ALA A 31 -12.96 -16.94 20.14
CA ALA A 31 -12.44 -18.07 19.38
C ALA A 31 -11.38 -18.91 20.15
N ASN A 32 -10.82 -18.39 21.24
CA ASN A 32 -9.89 -19.11 22.10
C ASN A 32 -10.60 -19.87 23.24
N SER A 33 -11.93 -19.76 23.38
CA SER A 33 -12.69 -20.46 24.43
C SER A 33 -13.08 -21.87 24.00
N HIS A 34 -13.01 -22.84 24.95
CA HIS A 34 -13.27 -24.26 24.68
C HIS A 34 -14.75 -24.68 24.74
N HIS A 35 -15.70 -23.73 24.82
CA HIS A 35 -17.13 -24.00 24.76
C HIS A 35 -17.69 -23.84 23.35
N GLN A 36 -18.94 -24.28 23.12
CA GLN A 36 -19.57 -24.31 21.79
C GLN A 36 -19.53 -22.97 21.05
N ALA A 37 -19.81 -21.84 21.72
CA ALA A 37 -19.77 -20.53 21.09
C ALA A 37 -18.34 -20.12 20.66
N GLY A 38 -17.31 -20.49 21.44
CA GLY A 38 -15.92 -20.28 21.08
C GLY A 38 -15.51 -21.13 19.88
N SER A 39 -15.91 -22.41 19.85
CA SER A 39 -15.65 -23.29 18.71
C SER A 39 -16.31 -22.79 17.42
N ALA A 40 -17.52 -22.25 17.50
CA ALA A 40 -18.19 -21.63 16.36
C ALA A 40 -17.44 -20.40 15.82
N ALA A 41 -16.98 -19.52 16.71
CA ALA A 41 -16.16 -18.35 16.37
C ALA A 41 -14.81 -18.77 15.76
N LYS A 42 -14.19 -19.83 16.31
CA LYS A 42 -12.95 -20.37 15.74
C LYS A 42 -13.17 -20.93 14.34
N ALA A 43 -14.23 -21.69 14.10
CA ALA A 43 -14.55 -22.22 12.77
C ALA A 43 -14.74 -21.11 11.74
N GLU A 44 -15.36 -19.99 12.10
CA GLU A 44 -15.55 -18.83 11.22
C GLU A 44 -14.20 -18.19 10.83
N ILE A 45 -13.30 -17.94 11.81
CA ILE A 45 -12.00 -17.34 11.52
C ILE A 45 -11.09 -18.28 10.74
N ASP A 46 -11.15 -19.59 11.02
CA ASP A 46 -10.41 -20.61 10.28
C ASP A 46 -10.88 -20.66 8.81
N ALA A 47 -12.18 -20.60 8.55
CA ALA A 47 -12.74 -20.53 7.20
C ALA A 47 -12.31 -19.25 6.46
N ALA A 48 -12.35 -18.09 7.13
CA ALA A 48 -11.85 -16.84 6.57
C ALA A 48 -10.37 -16.92 6.22
N THR A 49 -9.56 -17.49 7.11
CA THR A 49 -8.11 -17.67 6.93
C THR A 49 -7.79 -18.58 5.74
N ILE A 50 -8.52 -19.70 5.60
CA ILE A 50 -8.38 -20.63 4.46
C ILE A 50 -8.75 -19.92 3.14
N LYS A 51 -9.84 -19.14 3.13
CA LYS A 51 -10.26 -18.37 1.94
C LYS A 51 -9.21 -17.35 1.55
N ILE A 52 -8.70 -16.56 2.50
CA ILE A 52 -7.63 -15.57 2.28
C ILE A 52 -6.37 -16.25 1.73
N ALA A 53 -5.94 -17.33 2.36
CA ALA A 53 -4.75 -18.08 1.94
C ALA A 53 -4.88 -18.59 0.50
N SER A 54 -6.05 -19.15 0.15
CA SER A 54 -6.35 -19.59 -1.21
C SER A 54 -6.29 -18.47 -2.24
N LEU A 55 -6.85 -17.30 -1.90
CA LEU A 55 -6.87 -16.13 -2.80
C LEU A 55 -5.47 -15.52 -3.02
N LEU A 56 -4.59 -15.61 -2.01
CA LEU A 56 -3.22 -15.12 -2.08
C LEU A 56 -2.21 -16.19 -2.55
N GLY A 57 -2.63 -17.44 -2.75
CA GLY A 57 -1.75 -18.54 -3.13
C GLY A 57 -0.74 -18.95 -2.06
N VAL A 58 -1.14 -18.85 -0.78
CA VAL A 58 -0.30 -19.16 0.39
C VAL A 58 -0.96 -20.19 1.32
N GLN A 59 -0.27 -20.60 2.38
CA GLN A 59 -0.84 -21.51 3.37
C GLN A 59 -1.56 -20.75 4.50
N PRO A 60 -2.62 -21.29 5.11
CA PRO A 60 -3.30 -20.65 6.25
C PRO A 60 -2.37 -20.26 7.40
N ALA A 61 -1.35 -21.07 7.68
CA ALA A 61 -0.35 -20.80 8.72
C ALA A 61 0.61 -19.64 8.41
N GLU A 62 0.56 -19.08 7.18
CA GLU A 62 1.34 -17.93 6.74
C GLU A 62 0.59 -16.60 6.93
N ILE A 63 -0.67 -16.64 7.36
CA ILE A 63 -1.52 -15.46 7.57
C ILE A 63 -1.45 -15.02 9.02
N ILE A 64 -1.12 -13.74 9.23
CA ILE A 64 -1.18 -13.07 10.54
C ILE A 64 -2.08 -11.86 10.41
N TYR A 65 -3.16 -11.81 11.18
CA TYR A 65 -4.06 -10.66 11.25
C TYR A 65 -3.42 -9.52 12.03
N THR A 66 -3.53 -8.30 11.49
CA THR A 66 -3.03 -7.06 12.09
C THR A 66 -4.14 -6.00 12.04
N SER A 67 -3.95 -4.88 12.73
CA SER A 67 -4.88 -3.74 12.65
C SER A 67 -4.80 -2.97 11.32
N GLY A 68 -3.83 -3.31 10.45
CA GLY A 68 -3.60 -2.68 9.16
C GLY A 68 -2.16 -2.84 8.70
N ALA A 69 -1.85 -2.33 7.50
CA ALA A 69 -0.51 -2.42 6.93
C ALA A 69 0.57 -1.73 7.78
N SER A 70 0.23 -0.68 8.52
CA SER A 70 1.20 -0.02 9.41
C SER A 70 1.70 -0.93 10.53
N GLU A 71 0.81 -1.69 11.17
CA GLU A 71 1.20 -2.73 12.14
C GLU A 71 1.98 -3.85 11.43
N ALA A 72 1.51 -4.30 10.27
CA ALA A 72 2.15 -5.36 9.51
C ALA A 72 3.59 -5.01 9.08
N ASN A 73 3.82 -3.80 8.55
CA ASN A 73 5.16 -3.31 8.18
C ASN A 73 6.08 -3.20 9.40
N ASN A 74 5.61 -2.60 10.50
CA ASN A 74 6.38 -2.53 11.75
C ASN A 74 6.73 -3.92 12.28
N PHE A 75 5.77 -4.84 12.23
CA PHE A 75 5.98 -6.20 12.70
C PHE A 75 7.00 -6.94 11.85
N ALA A 76 6.87 -6.91 10.53
CA ALA A 76 7.83 -7.55 9.63
C ALA A 76 9.24 -7.01 9.85
N LEU A 77 9.42 -5.70 9.74
CA LEU A 77 10.74 -5.07 9.78
C LEU A 77 11.42 -5.19 11.15
N LYS A 78 10.69 -4.88 12.23
CA LYS A 78 11.24 -5.00 13.59
C LYS A 78 11.46 -6.46 14.00
N GLY A 79 10.53 -7.35 13.63
CA GLY A 79 10.63 -8.78 13.93
C GLY A 79 11.78 -9.44 13.19
N LEU A 80 12.01 -9.10 11.91
CA LEU A 80 13.17 -9.55 11.14
C LEU A 80 14.47 -8.99 11.69
N ALA A 81 14.53 -7.68 11.90
CA ALA A 81 15.74 -6.99 12.38
C ALA A 81 16.24 -7.57 13.71
N ARG A 82 15.36 -7.76 14.69
CA ARG A 82 15.71 -8.31 15.99
C ARG A 82 16.20 -9.75 15.92
N LEU A 83 15.46 -10.58 15.17
CA LEU A 83 15.80 -12.00 15.04
C LEU A 83 17.11 -12.21 14.27
N SER A 84 17.33 -11.44 13.20
CA SER A 84 18.49 -11.56 12.30
C SER A 84 19.71 -10.76 12.75
N ARG A 85 19.67 -10.12 13.92
CA ARG A 85 20.75 -9.27 14.42
C ARG A 85 22.11 -9.97 14.51
N HIS A 86 22.09 -11.28 14.73
CA HIS A 86 23.30 -12.10 14.75
C HIS A 86 23.93 -12.31 13.37
N ALA A 87 23.15 -12.16 12.30
CA ALA A 87 23.60 -12.28 10.91
C ALA A 87 24.05 -10.95 10.32
N GLY A 88 23.52 -9.83 10.84
CA GLY A 88 23.89 -8.50 10.37
C GLY A 88 22.96 -7.40 10.88
N MET A 89 23.29 -6.16 10.51
CA MET A 89 22.54 -4.97 10.89
C MET A 89 22.32 -4.01 9.70
N HIS A 90 22.44 -4.49 8.47
CA HIS A 90 22.25 -3.70 7.28
C HIS A 90 20.88 -4.00 6.64
N ILE A 91 20.14 -2.95 6.28
CA ILE A 91 18.84 -3.01 5.65
C ILE A 91 18.83 -2.08 4.44
N ILE A 92 18.35 -2.57 3.30
CA ILE A 92 18.16 -1.79 2.08
C ILE A 92 16.68 -1.50 1.90
N SER A 93 16.34 -0.27 1.49
CA SER A 93 14.97 0.13 1.21
C SER A 93 14.90 1.14 0.07
N THR A 94 13.76 1.82 -0.11
CA THR A 94 13.56 2.79 -1.20
C THR A 94 13.06 4.14 -0.67
N PRO A 95 13.27 5.24 -1.42
CA PRO A 95 12.65 6.52 -1.10
C PRO A 95 11.14 6.56 -1.40
N LEU A 96 10.59 5.51 -2.02
CA LEU A 96 9.19 5.39 -2.41
C LEU A 96 8.29 4.86 -1.30
N GLU A 97 8.86 4.40 -0.20
CA GLU A 97 8.16 3.71 0.88
C GLU A 97 7.16 4.59 1.63
N HIS A 98 6.06 3.96 2.04
CA HIS A 98 5.11 4.56 2.97
C HIS A 98 5.78 4.89 4.32
N SER A 99 5.24 5.89 5.04
CA SER A 99 5.75 6.33 6.35
C SER A 99 5.84 5.21 7.40
N SER A 100 4.98 4.19 7.32
CA SER A 100 5.06 3.03 8.21
C SER A 100 6.29 2.14 7.99
N VAL A 101 6.87 2.16 6.78
CA VAL A 101 8.15 1.51 6.47
C VAL A 101 9.29 2.47 6.83
N SER A 102 9.33 3.67 6.22
CA SER A 102 10.45 4.61 6.43
C SER A 102 10.60 5.05 7.90
N GLY A 103 9.50 5.27 8.63
CA GLY A 103 9.55 5.58 10.06
C GLY A 103 10.04 4.40 10.92
N THR A 104 9.68 3.17 10.53
CA THR A 104 10.21 1.97 11.18
C THR A 104 11.72 1.83 10.94
N LEU A 105 12.19 2.10 9.73
CA LEU A 105 13.62 2.09 9.40
C LEU A 105 14.39 3.17 10.16
N THR A 106 13.82 4.37 10.30
CA THR A 106 14.42 5.43 11.15
C THR A 106 14.56 4.96 12.60
N ALA A 107 13.52 4.34 13.15
CA ALA A 107 13.59 3.80 14.53
C ALA A 107 14.59 2.64 14.67
N LEU A 108 14.83 1.86 13.63
CA LEU A 108 15.87 0.83 13.63
C LEU A 108 17.27 1.47 13.49
N GLN A 109 17.41 2.52 12.69
CA GLN A 109 18.65 3.28 12.58
C GLN A 109 19.09 3.88 13.92
N GLU A 110 18.15 4.38 14.72
CA GLU A 110 18.41 4.83 16.09
C GLU A 110 18.90 3.70 17.03
N GLN A 111 18.61 2.43 16.67
CA GLN A 111 19.07 1.23 17.37
C GLN A 111 20.40 0.66 16.80
N GLY A 112 21.03 1.39 15.87
CA GLY A 112 22.33 1.06 15.29
C GLY A 112 22.29 0.26 14.00
N TYR A 113 21.11 0.06 13.38
CA TYR A 113 21.03 -0.55 12.04
C TYR A 113 21.48 0.45 10.97
N GLU A 114 22.19 -0.02 9.98
CA GLU A 114 22.55 0.75 8.78
C GLU A 114 21.42 0.65 7.75
N ILE A 115 20.98 1.80 7.24
CA ILE A 115 19.88 1.87 6.27
C ILE A 115 20.39 2.51 4.99
N ASP A 116 20.43 1.75 3.90
CA ASP A 116 20.72 2.26 2.57
C ASP A 116 19.44 2.36 1.72
N LEU A 117 19.38 3.39 0.88
CA LEU A 117 18.25 3.60 -0.02
C LEU A 117 18.69 3.37 -1.47
N LEU A 118 17.90 2.54 -2.17
CA LEU A 118 18.06 2.30 -3.60
C LEU A 118 17.84 3.57 -4.41
N ASP A 119 18.64 3.74 -5.43
CA ASP A 119 18.36 4.73 -6.46
C ASP A 119 17.10 4.33 -7.24
N VAL A 120 16.37 5.37 -7.67
CA VAL A 120 15.17 5.24 -8.49
C VAL A 120 15.47 5.82 -9.87
N LYS A 121 15.17 5.03 -10.91
CA LYS A 121 15.32 5.41 -12.31
C LYS A 121 14.29 6.47 -12.72
N GLN A 122 14.47 7.07 -13.88
CA GLN A 122 13.54 8.08 -14.40
C GLN A 122 12.14 7.53 -14.70
N ASP A 123 12.02 6.22 -14.91
CA ASP A 123 10.75 5.54 -15.09
C ASP A 123 10.04 5.20 -13.76
N GLY A 124 10.67 5.53 -12.62
CA GLY A 124 10.14 5.30 -11.28
C GLY A 124 10.41 3.90 -10.71
N THR A 125 11.08 3.01 -11.45
CA THR A 125 11.52 1.71 -10.92
C THR A 125 12.82 1.85 -10.14
N VAL A 126 13.04 0.97 -9.16
CA VAL A 126 14.31 0.91 -8.44
C VAL A 126 15.44 0.40 -9.36
N ASP A 127 16.66 0.86 -9.12
CA ASP A 127 17.82 0.42 -9.86
C ASP A 127 18.35 -0.91 -9.32
N LEU A 128 18.21 -1.99 -10.11
CA LEU A 128 18.65 -3.34 -9.74
C LEU A 128 20.18 -3.50 -9.74
N GLU A 129 20.91 -2.70 -10.52
CA GLU A 129 22.37 -2.72 -10.46
C GLU A 129 22.83 -2.07 -9.16
N HIS A 130 22.26 -0.93 -8.76
CA HIS A 130 22.54 -0.32 -7.47
C HIS A 130 22.16 -1.26 -6.30
N LEU A 131 21.08 -2.07 -6.44
CA LEU A 131 20.77 -3.10 -5.43
C LEU A 131 21.94 -4.09 -5.27
N LYS A 132 22.52 -4.58 -6.37
CA LYS A 132 23.65 -5.52 -6.33
C LYS A 132 24.90 -4.88 -5.69
N ASP A 133 25.13 -3.59 -5.95
CA ASP A 133 26.25 -2.86 -5.36
C ASP A 133 26.12 -2.64 -3.84
N LEU A 134 24.88 -2.46 -3.36
CA LEU A 134 24.59 -2.27 -1.93
C LEU A 134 24.53 -3.56 -1.14
N LEU A 135 24.24 -4.70 -1.78
CA LEU A 135 24.11 -5.99 -1.09
C LEU A 135 25.46 -6.47 -0.52
N ARG A 136 25.48 -6.73 0.78
CA ARG A 136 26.65 -7.19 1.57
C ARG A 136 26.31 -8.46 2.33
N PRO A 137 27.33 -9.19 2.82
CA PRO A 137 27.11 -10.41 3.62
C PRO A 137 26.27 -10.18 4.88
N ASP A 138 26.29 -8.99 5.46
CA ASP A 138 25.53 -8.59 6.66
C ASP A 138 24.20 -7.87 6.34
N THR A 139 23.78 -7.87 5.07
CA THR A 139 22.43 -7.39 4.68
C THR A 139 21.38 -8.42 5.11
N ILE A 140 20.47 -8.01 5.99
CA ILE A 140 19.44 -8.89 6.56
C ILE A 140 18.06 -8.70 5.97
N CYS A 141 17.79 -7.55 5.33
CA CYS A 141 16.48 -7.25 4.78
C CYS A 141 16.57 -6.28 3.60
N VAL A 142 15.76 -6.54 2.58
CA VAL A 142 15.38 -5.58 1.55
C VAL A 142 13.88 -5.31 1.71
N ALA A 143 13.50 -4.02 1.87
CA ALA A 143 12.11 -3.61 2.05
C ALA A 143 11.66 -2.72 0.89
N VAL A 144 10.65 -3.16 0.12
CA VAL A 144 10.20 -2.49 -1.11
C VAL A 144 8.69 -2.48 -1.19
N THR A 145 8.10 -1.33 -1.53
CA THR A 145 6.68 -1.28 -1.90
C THR A 145 6.47 -1.94 -3.27
N LEU A 146 5.39 -2.74 -3.43
CA LEU A 146 5.08 -3.35 -4.73
C LEU A 146 4.54 -2.31 -5.72
N VAL A 147 3.71 -1.39 -5.23
CA VAL A 147 3.18 -0.28 -6.01
C VAL A 147 3.36 1.01 -5.21
N ASP A 148 4.12 1.94 -5.76
CA ASP A 148 4.26 3.26 -5.14
C ASP A 148 2.93 4.01 -5.06
N SER A 149 2.64 4.56 -3.90
CA SER A 149 1.36 5.19 -3.59
C SER A 149 1.17 6.57 -4.23
N GLU A 150 2.24 7.22 -4.69
CA GLU A 150 2.20 8.58 -5.24
C GLU A 150 2.25 8.60 -6.77
N LEU A 151 3.11 7.79 -7.39
CA LEU A 151 3.29 7.72 -8.85
C LEU A 151 2.55 6.54 -9.50
N GLY A 152 2.24 5.50 -8.71
CA GLY A 152 1.59 4.28 -9.18
C GLY A 152 2.51 3.31 -9.92
N VAL A 153 3.83 3.44 -9.75
CA VAL A 153 4.82 2.58 -10.42
C VAL A 153 4.90 1.22 -9.73
N VAL A 154 4.86 0.16 -10.54
CA VAL A 154 5.06 -1.22 -10.08
C VAL A 154 6.55 -1.49 -9.96
N GLN A 155 7.00 -1.96 -8.80
CA GLN A 155 8.40 -2.28 -8.56
C GLN A 155 8.74 -3.72 -9.01
N PRO A 156 9.97 -3.98 -9.46
CA PRO A 156 10.43 -5.26 -10.00
C PRO A 156 10.73 -6.28 -8.87
N VAL A 157 9.70 -6.64 -8.10
CA VAL A 157 9.81 -7.49 -6.90
C VAL A 157 10.36 -8.89 -7.23
N GLN A 158 9.98 -9.45 -8.39
CA GLN A 158 10.43 -10.79 -8.78
C GLN A 158 11.91 -10.83 -9.14
N GLU A 159 12.40 -9.77 -9.80
CA GLU A 159 13.81 -9.58 -10.11
C GLU A 159 14.63 -9.36 -8.83
N ILE A 160 14.13 -8.57 -7.89
CA ILE A 160 14.74 -8.40 -6.56
C ILE A 160 14.82 -9.76 -5.86
N ALA A 161 13.72 -10.51 -5.81
CA ALA A 161 13.69 -11.86 -5.21
C ALA A 161 14.70 -12.81 -5.87
N ALA A 162 14.88 -12.72 -7.20
CA ALA A 162 15.86 -13.53 -7.92
C ALA A 162 17.31 -13.19 -7.53
N ILE A 163 17.62 -11.88 -7.36
CA ILE A 163 18.93 -11.43 -6.89
C ILE A 163 19.21 -11.92 -5.47
N LEU A 164 18.22 -11.83 -4.58
CA LEU A 164 18.37 -12.19 -3.17
C LEU A 164 18.56 -13.70 -2.94
N LYS A 165 18.32 -14.57 -3.92
CA LYS A 165 18.65 -16.02 -3.80
C LYS A 165 20.12 -16.29 -3.49
N ALA A 166 21.03 -15.38 -3.86
CA ALA A 166 22.45 -15.46 -3.52
C ALA A 166 22.78 -15.03 -2.08
N TYR A 167 21.81 -14.47 -1.34
CA TYR A 167 21.97 -13.90 -0.01
C TYR A 167 21.01 -14.56 0.99
N PRO A 168 21.29 -15.79 1.48
CA PRO A 168 20.33 -16.62 2.21
C PRO A 168 19.89 -16.04 3.58
N HIS A 169 20.60 -15.05 4.10
CA HIS A 169 20.26 -14.34 5.35
C HIS A 169 19.51 -13.03 5.10
N CYS A 170 19.36 -12.61 3.84
CA CYS A 170 18.65 -11.40 3.46
C CYS A 170 17.20 -11.74 3.12
N HIS A 171 16.26 -11.17 3.85
CA HIS A 171 14.82 -11.37 3.67
C HIS A 171 14.20 -10.24 2.86
N LEU A 172 13.22 -10.59 2.00
CA LEU A 172 12.45 -9.64 1.22
C LEU A 172 11.11 -9.34 1.90
N HIS A 173 10.96 -8.08 2.34
CA HIS A 173 9.68 -7.52 2.78
C HIS A 173 9.04 -6.70 1.67
N VAL A 174 7.76 -6.94 1.38
CA VAL A 174 6.99 -6.24 0.34
C VAL A 174 5.75 -5.58 0.94
N ASP A 175 5.63 -4.26 0.79
CA ASP A 175 4.37 -3.56 1.06
C ASP A 175 3.47 -3.62 -0.18
N ALA A 176 2.45 -4.50 -0.17
CA ALA A 176 1.48 -4.68 -1.25
C ALA A 176 0.19 -3.86 -1.07
N THR A 177 0.18 -2.90 -0.15
CA THR A 177 -1.00 -2.11 0.23
C THR A 177 -1.67 -1.44 -0.96
N GLN A 178 -0.93 -0.93 -1.92
CA GLN A 178 -1.48 -0.29 -3.11
C GLN A 178 -1.64 -1.22 -4.32
N ALA A 179 -1.24 -2.49 -4.19
CA ALA A 179 -1.29 -3.48 -5.27
C ALA A 179 -2.58 -4.30 -5.27
N VAL A 180 -3.02 -4.75 -4.07
CA VAL A 180 -4.19 -5.63 -3.93
C VAL A 180 -5.45 -4.97 -4.49
N GLY A 181 -6.17 -5.70 -5.35
CA GLY A 181 -7.37 -5.24 -6.04
C GLY A 181 -7.12 -4.25 -7.18
N LYS A 182 -5.85 -4.02 -7.57
CA LYS A 182 -5.45 -3.14 -8.68
C LYS A 182 -4.56 -3.86 -9.70
N ILE A 183 -3.72 -4.77 -9.23
CA ILE A 183 -2.91 -5.67 -10.07
C ILE A 183 -2.93 -7.09 -9.47
N PRO A 184 -2.58 -8.13 -10.25
CA PRO A 184 -2.29 -9.45 -9.67
C PRO A 184 -1.14 -9.35 -8.66
N VAL A 185 -1.29 -10.01 -7.51
CA VAL A 185 -0.27 -10.03 -6.46
C VAL A 185 0.20 -11.47 -6.26
N SER A 186 1.52 -11.68 -6.23
CA SER A 186 2.16 -12.97 -5.95
C SER A 186 3.05 -12.89 -4.73
N PHE A 187 3.04 -13.94 -3.92
CA PHE A 187 3.93 -14.12 -2.77
C PHE A 187 5.19 -14.93 -3.13
N GLU A 188 5.35 -15.31 -4.40
CA GLU A 188 6.51 -16.07 -4.86
C GLU A 188 7.80 -15.26 -4.66
N GLY A 189 8.83 -15.87 -4.06
CA GLY A 189 10.12 -15.20 -3.80
C GLY A 189 10.09 -14.16 -2.67
N VAL A 190 8.94 -13.88 -2.06
CA VAL A 190 8.78 -12.89 -0.97
C VAL A 190 8.78 -13.60 0.39
N ASP A 191 9.42 -13.03 1.39
CA ASP A 191 9.47 -13.58 2.75
C ASP A 191 8.34 -13.05 3.64
N THR A 192 8.03 -11.76 3.53
CA THR A 192 6.92 -11.11 4.22
C THR A 192 6.21 -10.10 3.32
N MET A 193 4.88 -10.05 3.40
CA MET A 193 4.07 -9.11 2.62
C MET A 193 2.96 -8.50 3.49
N SER A 194 2.81 -7.18 3.42
CA SER A 194 1.77 -6.44 4.14
C SER A 194 0.64 -5.97 3.21
N LEU A 195 -0.58 -5.95 3.74
CA LEU A 195 -1.75 -5.38 3.07
C LEU A 195 -2.81 -4.92 4.09
N THR A 196 -3.78 -4.10 3.65
CA THR A 196 -4.86 -3.60 4.51
C THR A 196 -6.17 -3.45 3.74
N ALA A 197 -7.28 -3.85 4.38
CA ALA A 197 -8.58 -3.99 3.74
C ALA A 197 -9.15 -2.67 3.16
N HIS A 198 -8.94 -1.54 3.83
CA HIS A 198 -9.49 -0.25 3.41
C HIS A 198 -8.88 0.32 2.11
N LYS A 199 -7.94 -0.37 1.49
CA LYS A 199 -7.39 -0.02 0.17
C LYS A 199 -8.04 -0.79 -0.99
N PHE A 200 -8.88 -1.77 -0.66
CA PHE A 200 -9.66 -2.58 -1.62
C PHE A 200 -11.09 -2.82 -1.13
N TYR A 201 -11.75 -1.76 -0.67
CA TYR A 201 -13.18 -1.71 -0.31
C TYR A 201 -13.58 -2.54 0.91
N GLY A 202 -12.61 -2.89 1.77
CA GLY A 202 -12.81 -3.50 3.06
C GLY A 202 -12.95 -2.48 4.20
N LEU A 203 -13.17 -2.98 5.40
CA LEU A 203 -13.26 -2.18 6.62
C LEU A 203 -11.89 -1.65 7.06
N ASN A 204 -11.88 -0.48 7.70
CA ASN A 204 -10.73 0.01 8.46
C ASN A 204 -10.48 -0.88 9.70
N GLY A 205 -9.26 -0.87 10.20
CA GLY A 205 -8.90 -1.58 11.43
C GLY A 205 -8.54 -3.06 11.26
N ILE A 206 -8.41 -3.53 10.01
CA ILE A 206 -7.94 -4.89 9.71
C ILE A 206 -6.96 -4.88 8.53
N GLY A 207 -5.91 -5.65 8.67
CA GLY A 207 -4.91 -5.93 7.64
C GLY A 207 -4.26 -7.29 7.87
N LEU A 208 -3.28 -7.61 7.05
CA LEU A 208 -2.52 -8.85 7.13
C LEU A 208 -1.03 -8.58 7.04
N LEU A 209 -0.28 -9.40 7.76
CA LEU A 209 1.08 -9.77 7.42
C LEU A 209 1.06 -11.23 6.92
N VAL A 210 1.40 -11.43 5.66
CA VAL A 210 1.71 -12.75 5.12
C VAL A 210 3.19 -12.99 5.36
N LYS A 211 3.54 -14.14 5.95
CA LYS A 211 4.93 -14.51 6.23
C LYS A 211 5.19 -15.94 5.83
N ARG A 212 6.35 -16.22 5.24
CA ARG A 212 6.74 -17.59 4.91
C ARG A 212 6.70 -18.50 6.13
N ARG A 213 6.18 -19.71 5.94
CA ARG A 213 5.97 -20.68 7.02
C ARG A 213 7.25 -20.91 7.85
N ASN A 214 8.38 -21.04 7.18
CA ASN A 214 9.66 -21.36 7.84
C ASN A 214 10.42 -20.13 8.35
N LEU A 215 9.92 -18.92 8.10
CA LEU A 215 10.50 -17.71 8.62
C LEU A 215 10.02 -17.50 10.06
N ALA A 216 10.93 -17.33 10.98
CA ALA A 216 10.61 -16.85 12.32
C ALA A 216 10.56 -15.33 12.34
N LEU A 217 9.74 -14.76 13.21
CA LEU A 217 9.69 -13.32 13.51
C LEU A 217 9.63 -13.15 15.03
N GLU A 218 10.32 -12.14 15.55
CA GLU A 218 10.09 -11.75 16.94
C GLU A 218 8.73 -11.03 17.03
N PRO A 219 7.82 -11.46 17.93
CA PRO A 219 6.52 -10.83 18.08
C PRO A 219 6.63 -9.34 18.43
N LEU A 220 5.81 -8.51 17.76
CA LEU A 220 5.68 -7.09 18.11
C LEU A 220 4.76 -6.89 19.32
N ILE A 221 3.69 -7.69 19.40
CA ILE A 221 2.70 -7.65 20.48
C ILE A 221 2.75 -8.98 21.22
N HIS A 222 3.27 -8.95 22.45
CA HIS A 222 3.42 -10.11 23.32
C HIS A 222 2.14 -10.40 24.11
N GLY A 223 1.92 -11.66 24.48
CA GLY A 223 0.78 -12.11 25.31
C GLY A 223 0.50 -13.59 25.08
N GLY A 224 -0.74 -14.01 25.35
CA GLY A 224 -1.17 -15.38 25.11
C GLY A 224 -1.28 -15.73 23.63
N GLU A 225 -1.26 -17.02 23.32
CA GLU A 225 -1.54 -17.54 21.99
C GLU A 225 -2.96 -17.16 21.56
N SER A 226 -3.13 -16.84 20.28
CA SER A 226 -4.41 -16.46 19.69
C SER A 226 -4.59 -17.24 18.37
N THR A 227 -4.76 -16.56 17.23
CA THR A 227 -4.75 -17.20 15.90
C THR A 227 -3.34 -17.66 15.52
N THR A 228 -2.31 -17.01 16.04
CA THR A 228 -0.91 -17.35 15.88
C THR A 228 -0.11 -17.03 17.16
N ILE A 229 1.07 -17.64 17.29
CA ILE A 229 2.05 -17.29 18.34
C ILE A 229 2.72 -15.92 18.13
N TYR A 230 2.54 -15.33 16.95
CA TYR A 230 3.25 -14.13 16.53
C TYR A 230 2.53 -12.82 16.89
N ARG A 231 1.21 -12.88 17.10
CA ARG A 231 0.42 -11.68 17.41
C ARG A 231 -0.65 -12.00 18.43
N SER A 232 -0.45 -11.58 19.65
CA SER A 232 -1.39 -11.77 20.74
C SER A 232 -2.63 -10.87 20.63
N GLY A 233 -3.70 -11.25 21.28
CA GLY A 233 -4.97 -10.52 21.41
C GLY A 233 -6.17 -11.37 20.99
N THR A 234 -7.33 -11.03 21.50
CA THR A 234 -8.58 -11.71 21.12
C THR A 234 -8.80 -11.57 19.60
N PRO A 235 -9.05 -12.69 18.89
CA PRO A 235 -9.26 -12.66 17.45
C PRO A 235 -10.51 -11.83 17.07
N THR A 236 -10.38 -10.96 16.08
CA THR A 236 -11.45 -10.14 15.54
C THR A 236 -12.20 -10.91 14.44
N VAL A 237 -13.05 -11.86 14.82
CA VAL A 237 -13.68 -12.83 13.91
C VAL A 237 -14.42 -12.16 12.76
N ALA A 238 -15.28 -11.19 13.05
CA ALA A 238 -16.07 -10.49 12.04
C ALA A 238 -15.20 -9.65 11.10
N LEU A 239 -14.14 -8.99 11.60
CA LEU A 239 -13.19 -8.27 10.76
C LEU A 239 -12.41 -9.22 9.84
N ALA A 240 -11.96 -10.38 10.35
CA ALA A 240 -11.26 -11.38 9.54
C ALA A 240 -12.16 -11.92 8.41
N SER A 241 -13.41 -12.24 8.73
CA SER A 241 -14.40 -12.70 7.75
C SER A 241 -14.74 -11.61 6.71
N SER A 242 -14.87 -10.35 7.13
CA SER A 242 -15.09 -9.21 6.24
C SER A 242 -13.89 -8.95 5.31
N LEU A 243 -12.67 -9.14 5.80
CA LEU A 243 -11.46 -9.01 4.97
C LEU A 243 -11.41 -10.12 3.90
N ALA A 244 -11.77 -11.36 4.24
CA ALA A 244 -11.87 -12.45 3.28
C ALA A 244 -12.89 -12.13 2.17
N CYS A 245 -14.05 -11.55 2.54
CA CYS A 245 -15.06 -11.08 1.58
C CYS A 245 -14.50 -9.96 0.68
N ALA A 246 -13.87 -8.94 1.26
CA ALA A 246 -13.29 -7.83 0.51
C ALA A 246 -12.21 -8.29 -0.48
N LEU A 247 -11.34 -9.21 -0.05
CA LEU A 247 -10.28 -9.76 -0.91
C LEU A 247 -10.86 -10.59 -2.06
N ASP A 248 -11.86 -11.43 -1.81
CA ASP A 248 -12.56 -12.19 -2.84
C ASP A 248 -13.16 -11.28 -3.91
N LEU A 249 -13.86 -10.24 -3.48
CA LEU A 249 -14.44 -9.23 -4.38
C LEU A 249 -13.36 -8.43 -5.15
N ALA A 250 -12.21 -8.19 -4.54
CA ALA A 250 -11.12 -7.44 -5.16
C ALA A 250 -10.46 -8.22 -6.30
N VAL A 251 -10.38 -9.55 -6.20
CA VAL A 251 -9.71 -10.39 -7.21
C VAL A 251 -10.64 -10.96 -8.28
N THR A 252 -11.94 -11.13 -7.98
CA THR A 252 -12.88 -11.83 -8.85
C THR A 252 -13.11 -11.12 -10.19
N ASP A 253 -13.20 -9.78 -10.20
CA ASP A 253 -13.41 -8.99 -11.44
C ASP A 253 -12.27 -7.97 -11.65
N LEU A 254 -11.07 -8.36 -11.31
CA LEU A 254 -9.90 -7.48 -11.44
C LEU A 254 -9.69 -6.96 -12.88
N PRO A 255 -9.74 -7.78 -13.94
CA PRO A 255 -9.56 -7.28 -15.31
C PRO A 255 -10.60 -6.25 -15.74
N GLY A 256 -11.88 -6.48 -15.43
CA GLY A 256 -12.97 -5.54 -15.76
C GLY A 256 -12.79 -4.20 -15.04
N ARG A 257 -12.49 -4.23 -13.74
CA ARG A 257 -12.23 -3.04 -12.94
C ARG A 257 -11.03 -2.24 -13.45
N VAL A 258 -9.93 -2.92 -13.74
CA VAL A 258 -8.70 -2.29 -14.28
C VAL A 258 -8.97 -1.68 -15.66
N GLY A 259 -9.69 -2.37 -16.54
CA GLY A 259 -10.05 -1.88 -17.86
C GLY A 259 -10.87 -0.59 -17.82
N HIS A 260 -11.87 -0.53 -16.92
CA HIS A 260 -12.66 0.69 -16.71
C HIS A 260 -11.78 1.87 -16.24
N VAL A 261 -10.95 1.63 -15.22
CA VAL A 261 -10.07 2.68 -14.68
C VAL A 261 -9.03 3.13 -15.70
N ALA A 262 -8.51 2.21 -16.52
CA ALA A 262 -7.55 2.53 -17.58
C ALA A 262 -8.15 3.50 -18.63
N LYS A 263 -9.43 3.29 -19.02
CA LYS A 263 -10.14 4.20 -19.92
C LYS A 263 -10.21 5.61 -19.32
N LEU A 264 -10.66 5.75 -18.07
CA LEU A 264 -10.77 7.03 -17.38
C LEU A 264 -9.41 7.72 -17.21
N ASN A 265 -8.36 6.96 -16.88
CA ASN A 265 -6.99 7.50 -16.77
C ASN A 265 -6.48 8.03 -18.10
N ALA A 266 -6.74 7.32 -19.21
CA ALA A 266 -6.34 7.77 -20.56
C ALA A 266 -7.04 9.08 -20.94
N GLU A 267 -8.34 9.22 -20.65
CA GLU A 267 -9.10 10.46 -20.86
C GLU A 267 -8.51 11.62 -20.05
N LEU A 268 -8.20 11.39 -18.77
CA LEU A 268 -7.56 12.40 -17.91
C LEU A 268 -6.19 12.82 -18.43
N ARG A 269 -5.34 11.86 -18.80
CA ARG A 269 -4.01 12.14 -19.36
C ARG A 269 -4.11 12.99 -20.64
N ALA A 270 -5.00 12.62 -21.55
CA ALA A 270 -5.21 13.35 -22.80
C ALA A 270 -5.67 14.79 -22.53
N ALA A 271 -6.66 14.99 -21.67
CA ALA A 271 -7.17 16.31 -21.33
C ALA A 271 -6.12 17.18 -20.61
N LEU A 272 -5.46 16.65 -19.59
CA LEU A 272 -4.50 17.39 -18.76
C LEU A 272 -3.22 17.76 -19.51
N SER A 273 -2.79 16.95 -20.50
CA SER A 273 -1.61 17.24 -21.34
C SER A 273 -1.80 18.48 -22.23
N THR A 274 -3.01 18.95 -22.41
CA THR A 274 -3.27 20.18 -23.21
C THR A 274 -2.91 21.47 -22.48
N TYR A 275 -2.68 21.40 -21.16
CA TYR A 275 -2.35 22.56 -20.33
C TYR A 275 -0.83 22.77 -20.26
N PRO A 276 -0.29 23.93 -20.75
CA PRO A 276 1.17 24.12 -20.90
C PRO A 276 1.99 24.06 -19.62
N LEU A 277 1.38 24.35 -18.47
CA LEU A 277 2.07 24.33 -17.16
C LEU A 277 1.86 23.02 -16.40
N VAL A 278 1.08 22.09 -16.96
CA VAL A 278 0.88 20.76 -16.35
C VAL A 278 2.04 19.84 -16.74
N ARG A 279 2.56 19.14 -15.75
CA ARG A 279 3.49 18.03 -15.93
C ARG A 279 2.89 16.79 -15.28
N ILE A 280 2.67 15.74 -16.06
CA ILE A 280 2.29 14.43 -15.56
C ILE A 280 3.54 13.73 -15.05
N ASN A 281 3.55 13.34 -13.77
CA ASN A 281 4.68 12.69 -13.09
C ASN A 281 4.57 11.17 -13.10
N SER A 282 3.34 10.61 -13.11
CA SER A 282 3.12 9.17 -13.27
C SER A 282 3.51 8.72 -14.67
N PRO A 283 4.46 7.77 -14.85
CA PRO A 283 4.82 7.27 -16.16
C PRO A 283 3.66 6.50 -16.81
N GLU A 284 3.76 6.21 -18.12
CA GLU A 284 2.69 5.53 -18.85
C GLU A 284 2.44 4.10 -18.38
N HIS A 285 3.48 3.42 -17.90
CA HIS A 285 3.39 2.06 -17.37
C HIS A 285 2.95 1.98 -15.90
N ALA A 286 2.68 3.13 -15.25
CA ALA A 286 2.07 3.13 -13.92
C ALA A 286 0.67 2.49 -13.92
N ILE A 287 0.25 1.97 -12.77
CA ILE A 287 -1.12 1.45 -12.66
C ILE A 287 -2.14 2.56 -12.98
N PRO A 288 -3.22 2.26 -13.69
CA PRO A 288 -4.16 3.28 -14.12
C PRO A 288 -4.95 3.94 -12.97
N HIS A 289 -4.90 3.35 -11.78
CA HIS A 289 -5.57 3.86 -10.59
C HIS A 289 -4.93 5.14 -10.02
N VAL A 290 -3.70 5.47 -10.41
CA VAL A 290 -2.94 6.60 -9.86
C VAL A 290 -2.46 7.50 -10.98
N LEU A 291 -2.73 8.80 -10.84
CA LEU A 291 -2.22 9.82 -11.73
C LEU A 291 -1.65 10.98 -10.89
N ASN A 292 -0.34 11.10 -10.85
CA ASN A 292 0.36 12.20 -10.21
C ASN A 292 0.70 13.27 -11.24
N LEU A 293 0.46 14.51 -10.90
CA LEU A 293 0.77 15.64 -11.74
C LEU A 293 1.21 16.85 -10.92
N SER A 294 1.83 17.81 -11.60
CA SER A 294 2.23 19.09 -11.05
C SER A 294 1.73 20.22 -11.95
N VAL A 295 1.40 21.36 -11.36
CA VAL A 295 1.18 22.61 -12.11
C VAL A 295 2.34 23.54 -11.79
N ARG A 296 3.14 23.92 -12.80
CA ARG A 296 4.34 24.74 -12.63
C ARG A 296 4.02 26.02 -11.88
N ASN A 297 4.87 26.37 -10.91
CA ASN A 297 4.78 27.56 -10.05
C ASN A 297 3.60 27.56 -9.05
N VAL A 298 2.76 26.53 -9.02
CA VAL A 298 1.67 26.40 -8.05
C VAL A 298 2.01 25.28 -7.07
N LYS A 299 2.02 25.56 -5.75
CA LYS A 299 2.20 24.51 -4.76
C LYS A 299 1.06 23.50 -4.81
N GLY A 300 1.35 22.21 -4.73
CA GLY A 300 0.34 21.14 -4.73
C GLY A 300 -0.73 21.33 -3.66
N THR A 301 -0.35 21.79 -2.47
CA THR A 301 -1.29 22.09 -1.36
C THR A 301 -2.25 23.24 -1.66
N VAL A 302 -1.81 24.24 -2.44
CA VAL A 302 -2.68 25.33 -2.87
C VAL A 302 -3.66 24.82 -3.91
N PHE A 303 -3.19 24.07 -4.91
CA PHE A 303 -4.06 23.52 -5.95
C PHE A 303 -5.12 22.57 -5.37
N GLN A 304 -4.71 21.69 -4.44
CA GLN A 304 -5.62 20.79 -3.73
C GLN A 304 -6.71 21.55 -2.99
N ARG A 305 -6.36 22.61 -2.24
CA ARG A 305 -7.32 23.40 -1.48
C ARG A 305 -8.36 24.09 -2.39
N GLU A 306 -7.94 24.60 -3.54
CA GLU A 306 -8.86 25.23 -4.50
C GLU A 306 -9.78 24.20 -5.17
N LEU A 307 -9.31 22.98 -5.41
CA LEU A 307 -10.15 21.86 -5.87
C LEU A 307 -11.15 21.45 -4.79
N ASP A 308 -10.71 21.34 -3.54
CA ASP A 308 -11.57 20.98 -2.40
C ASP A 308 -12.70 22.02 -2.21
N ALA A 309 -12.41 23.33 -2.35
CA ALA A 309 -13.40 24.40 -2.33
C ALA A 309 -14.46 24.26 -3.46
N LYS A 310 -14.13 23.53 -4.54
CA LYS A 310 -15.04 23.20 -5.64
C LYS A 310 -15.65 21.78 -5.50
N GLY A 311 -15.47 21.15 -4.33
CA GLY A 311 -16.06 19.84 -4.01
C GLY A 311 -15.33 18.65 -4.63
N VAL A 312 -14.04 18.80 -4.98
CA VAL A 312 -13.18 17.74 -5.52
C VAL A 312 -12.13 17.31 -4.51
N CYS A 313 -12.17 16.06 -4.09
CA CYS A 313 -11.21 15.47 -3.14
C CYS A 313 -10.04 14.81 -3.85
N VAL A 314 -8.82 15.30 -3.62
CA VAL A 314 -7.55 14.79 -4.13
C VAL A 314 -6.48 14.85 -3.03
N SER A 315 -5.35 14.17 -3.18
CA SER A 315 -4.23 14.21 -2.21
C SER A 315 -2.97 14.82 -2.78
N VAL A 316 -2.18 15.50 -1.94
CA VAL A 316 -0.86 16.04 -2.34
C VAL A 316 0.21 14.94 -2.28
N LYS A 317 0.15 14.07 -1.26
CA LYS A 317 1.06 12.94 -1.00
C LYS A 317 0.30 11.87 -0.21
N SER A 318 1.02 10.90 0.38
CA SER A 318 0.36 10.01 1.34
C SER A 318 -0.18 10.83 2.52
N ALA A 319 -1.40 10.51 2.97
CA ALA A 319 -2.11 11.26 4.02
C ALA A 319 -1.32 11.40 5.35
N CYS A 320 -0.33 10.54 5.58
CA CYS A 320 0.52 10.52 6.78
C CYS A 320 1.80 11.36 6.64
N SER A 321 2.00 12.12 5.57
CA SER A 321 3.20 12.93 5.35
C SER A 321 3.04 14.34 5.91
N SER A 322 4.11 14.90 6.49
CA SER A 322 4.11 16.28 7.02
C SER A 322 3.89 17.32 5.92
N ASP A 323 3.07 18.33 6.20
CA ASP A 323 2.77 19.41 5.28
C ASP A 323 4.01 20.25 4.94
N GLY A 324 4.04 20.79 3.70
CA GLY A 324 5.06 21.73 3.25
C GLY A 324 6.38 21.12 2.76
N LEU A 325 6.60 19.82 2.89
CA LEU A 325 7.77 19.14 2.33
C LEU A 325 7.50 18.64 0.90
N PRO A 326 8.51 18.57 0.02
CA PRO A 326 8.36 18.01 -1.31
C PRO A 326 8.01 16.51 -1.25
N SER A 327 7.29 16.01 -2.25
CA SER A 327 7.10 14.57 -2.44
C SER A 327 8.45 13.88 -2.62
N ARG A 328 8.71 12.84 -1.80
CA ARG A 328 9.95 12.05 -1.91
C ARG A 328 9.96 11.25 -3.21
N ALA A 329 8.84 10.65 -3.59
CA ALA A 329 8.71 9.85 -4.79
C ALA A 329 8.92 10.70 -6.05
N VAL A 330 8.21 11.83 -6.17
CA VAL A 330 8.38 12.74 -7.31
C VAL A 330 9.80 13.32 -7.36
N PHE A 331 10.42 13.63 -6.21
CA PHE A 331 11.79 14.12 -6.17
C PHE A 331 12.79 13.02 -6.58
N ALA A 332 12.62 11.79 -6.11
CA ALA A 332 13.49 10.67 -6.47
C ALA A 332 13.57 10.45 -7.98
N VAL A 333 12.42 10.57 -8.67
CA VAL A 333 12.31 10.38 -10.12
C VAL A 333 12.75 11.60 -10.92
N SER A 334 12.26 12.80 -10.52
CA SER A 334 12.45 14.02 -11.31
C SER A 334 13.74 14.78 -11.02
N ARG A 335 14.34 14.55 -9.87
CA ARG A 335 15.46 15.33 -9.29
C ARG A 335 15.17 16.85 -9.25
N ASP A 336 13.89 17.21 -9.33
CA ASP A 336 13.41 18.59 -9.33
C ASP A 336 12.54 18.87 -8.09
N ARG A 337 13.12 19.64 -7.14
CA ARG A 337 12.46 20.00 -5.89
C ARG A 337 11.22 20.86 -6.12
N ARG A 338 11.22 21.75 -7.15
CA ARG A 338 10.08 22.62 -7.45
C ARG A 338 8.93 21.78 -7.98
N ASN A 339 9.22 20.84 -8.87
CA ASN A 339 8.23 19.90 -9.37
C ASN A 339 7.63 19.06 -8.22
N ALA A 340 8.47 18.55 -7.33
CA ALA A 340 8.01 17.75 -6.18
C ALA A 340 7.15 18.55 -5.16
N LEU A 341 7.37 19.87 -5.03
CA LEU A 341 6.54 20.76 -4.21
C LEU A 341 5.20 21.10 -4.88
N SER A 342 5.15 21.07 -6.21
CA SER A 342 3.96 21.36 -7.00
C SER A 342 3.10 20.13 -7.28
N SER A 343 3.57 18.95 -6.89
CA SER A 343 2.89 17.68 -7.21
C SER A 343 1.70 17.39 -6.31
N TRP A 344 0.70 16.73 -6.89
CA TRP A 344 -0.47 16.19 -6.23
C TRP A 344 -1.02 15.01 -7.03
N ARG A 345 -1.93 14.23 -6.43
CA ARG A 345 -2.35 12.93 -6.94
C ARG A 345 -3.85 12.83 -7.08
N ILE A 346 -4.30 12.37 -8.24
CA ILE A 346 -5.63 11.82 -8.50
C ILE A 346 -5.53 10.31 -8.29
N SER A 347 -6.49 9.72 -7.61
CA SER A 347 -6.61 8.27 -7.57
C SER A 347 -8.03 7.80 -7.88
N LEU A 348 -8.12 6.95 -8.88
CA LEU A 348 -9.33 6.45 -9.50
C LEU A 348 -9.77 5.11 -8.93
N SER A 349 -11.03 4.79 -9.16
CA SER A 349 -11.69 3.56 -8.75
C SER A 349 -12.57 3.02 -9.88
N HIS A 350 -12.94 1.74 -9.79
CA HIS A 350 -14.01 1.19 -10.62
C HIS A 350 -15.38 1.82 -10.32
N LEU A 351 -15.49 2.60 -9.25
CA LEU A 351 -16.69 3.37 -8.90
C LEU A 351 -16.70 4.77 -9.53
N THR A 352 -15.55 5.24 -10.02
CA THR A 352 -15.43 6.55 -10.66
C THR A 352 -16.19 6.54 -11.99
N THR A 353 -17.00 7.57 -12.24
CA THR A 353 -17.83 7.70 -13.45
C THR A 353 -17.22 8.68 -14.45
N GLU A 354 -17.59 8.55 -15.72
CA GLU A 354 -17.21 9.51 -16.77
C GLU A 354 -17.72 10.93 -16.46
N ASP A 355 -18.89 11.06 -15.82
CA ASP A 355 -19.44 12.37 -15.47
C ASP A 355 -18.66 13.02 -14.31
N GLU A 356 -18.15 12.24 -13.37
CA GLU A 356 -17.21 12.76 -12.34
C GLU A 356 -15.91 13.24 -12.98
N ILE A 357 -15.38 12.54 -14.00
CA ILE A 357 -14.18 12.98 -14.74
C ILE A 357 -14.45 14.30 -15.48
N LYS A 358 -15.59 14.44 -16.18
CA LYS A 358 -15.97 15.69 -16.85
C LYS A 358 -16.11 16.84 -15.85
N ALA A 359 -16.79 16.61 -14.73
CA ALA A 359 -16.98 17.61 -13.69
C ALA A 359 -15.64 18.00 -13.02
N PHE A 360 -14.75 17.02 -12.80
CA PHE A 360 -13.39 17.29 -12.34
C PHE A 360 -12.63 18.18 -13.33
N LEU A 361 -12.66 17.88 -14.63
CA LEU A 361 -11.94 18.66 -15.64
C LEU A 361 -12.46 20.11 -15.72
N GLN A 362 -13.76 20.34 -15.52
CA GLN A 362 -14.33 21.70 -15.43
C GLN A 362 -13.80 22.44 -14.19
N ALA A 363 -13.79 21.80 -13.02
CA ALA A 363 -13.24 22.38 -11.79
C ALA A 363 -11.73 22.65 -11.92
N PHE A 364 -11.00 21.72 -12.55
CA PHE A 364 -9.58 21.85 -12.81
C PHE A 364 -9.28 23.08 -13.71
N ASP A 365 -10.01 23.25 -14.80
CA ASP A 365 -9.82 24.38 -15.72
C ASP A 365 -9.98 25.74 -15.02
N VAL A 366 -11.00 25.86 -14.16
CA VAL A 366 -11.22 27.07 -13.36
C VAL A 366 -10.04 27.31 -12.40
N CYS A 367 -9.63 26.30 -11.61
CA CYS A 367 -8.49 26.40 -10.69
C CYS A 367 -7.19 26.72 -11.42
N TYR A 368 -6.96 26.07 -12.58
CA TYR A 368 -5.77 26.30 -13.38
C TYR A 368 -5.67 27.76 -13.84
N ARG A 369 -6.74 28.30 -14.40
CA ARG A 369 -6.78 29.72 -14.86
C ARG A 369 -6.60 30.68 -13.69
N GLU A 370 -7.32 30.49 -12.59
CA GLU A 370 -7.23 31.35 -11.41
C GLU A 370 -5.81 31.37 -10.81
N LEU A 371 -5.17 30.21 -10.66
CA LEU A 371 -3.87 30.10 -10.02
C LEU A 371 -2.68 30.41 -10.93
N THR A 372 -2.84 30.32 -12.26
CA THR A 372 -1.76 30.60 -13.21
C THR A 372 -1.83 32.01 -13.82
N ALA A 373 -2.97 32.72 -13.72
CA ALA A 373 -3.10 34.11 -14.19
C ALA A 373 -2.32 35.12 -13.33
N VAL A 374 -1.87 34.72 -12.13
CA VAL A 374 -1.19 35.59 -11.15
C VAL A 374 0.34 35.61 -11.38
N HIS A 375 0.82 34.88 -12.38
CA HIS A 375 2.24 34.77 -12.74
C HIS A 375 2.45 35.07 -14.22
#